data_aa0bd4c64c2103f249f8d3539cd5e6a9
#
_entry.id   aa0bd4c64c2103f249f8d3539cd5e6a9
#
_cell.length_a   1.000
_cell.length_b   1.000
_cell.length_c   1.000
_cell.angle_alpha   90.00
_cell.angle_beta   90.00
_cell.angle_gamma   90.00
#
_symmetry.space_group_name_H-M   'P 1'
#
loop_
_entity.id
_entity.type
_entity.pdbx_description
1 polymer ?
#
loop_
_entity_poly.entity_id
_entity_poly.type
_entity_poly.pdbx_seq_one_letter_code
_entity_poly.pdbx_strand_id
1 'polypeptide(L)'
;MALTSAVLGFSTGAQAANMISTQELLQDCKGANGTFITCEIYGQAVYDTYLVTRNPKSAPEFICVKQPAPTRKEVIQEYVKWAEANTKYATEPAADTILRFLAGKFPCGK
;
A
#
# COMPACT_ATOMS: atom_id res chain seq x y z
N MET A 1 34.54 -12.30 -22.98
CA MET A 1 34.34 -12.36 -22.43
C MET A 1 33.78 -11.84 -21.36
N ALA A 2 34.07 -11.49 -20.85
CA ALA A 2 33.76 -10.99 -19.64
C ALA A 2 32.46 -10.41 -19.52
N LEU A 3 32.18 -9.89 -20.15
CA LEU A 3 31.14 -9.32 -20.04
C LEU A 3 30.11 -9.84 -19.50
N THR A 4 29.96 -10.53 -19.71
CA THR A 4 29.02 -11.19 -19.31
C THR A 4 28.67 -11.07 -18.02
N SER A 5 29.44 -11.24 -17.44
CA SER A 5 29.19 -11.28 -16.15
C SER A 5 28.27 -10.26 -15.75
N ALA A 6 28.60 -9.26 -16.01
CA ALA A 6 27.84 -8.24 -15.59
C ALA A 6 26.46 -8.53 -15.59
N VAL A 7 26.12 -8.85 -16.47
CA VAL A 7 24.91 -9.05 -16.60
C VAL A 7 24.29 -9.66 -15.63
N LEU A 8 24.87 -10.47 -15.28
CA LEU A 8 24.25 -11.10 -14.42
C LEU A 8 23.76 -10.34 -13.47
N GLY A 9 24.38 -9.58 -13.21
CA GLY A 9 24.01 -8.87 -12.14
C GLY A 9 22.61 -8.52 -12.27
N PHE A 10 22.27 -8.55 -13.25
CA PHE A 10 21.12 -8.14 -13.40
C PHE A 10 20.16 -8.78 -12.90
N SER A 11 20.45 -9.53 -12.90
CA SER A 11 19.71 -10.18 -12.04
C SER A 11 19.16 -9.16 -11.21
N THR A 12 19.77 -8.20 -11.21
CA THR A 12 19.23 -7.17 -10.62
C THR A 12 17.82 -7.07 -10.88
N GLY A 13 17.39 -7.49 -11.87
CA GLY A 13 16.01 -7.39 -12.12
C GLY A 13 15.22 -7.85 -10.95
N ALA A 14 15.74 -8.76 -10.24
CA ALA A 14 15.03 -9.26 -9.09
C ALA A 14 14.77 -8.17 -8.09
N GLN A 15 15.72 -7.31 -7.90
CA GLN A 15 15.50 -6.28 -6.93
C GLN A 15 14.50 -5.28 -7.41
N ALA A 16 14.44 -5.06 -8.67
CA ALA A 16 13.50 -4.11 -9.18
C ALA A 16 12.07 -4.53 -8.92
N ALA A 17 11.85 -5.79 -8.64
CA ALA A 17 10.52 -6.26 -8.39
C ALA A 17 10.12 -6.17 -6.93
N ASN A 18 11.01 -5.72 -6.08
CA ASN A 18 10.67 -5.65 -4.66
C ASN A 18 9.64 -4.56 -4.42
N MET A 19 8.65 -4.92 -3.64
CA MET A 19 7.63 -3.97 -3.28
C MET A 19 8.04 -3.22 -2.03
N ILE A 20 7.50 -2.03 -1.85
CA ILE A 20 7.76 -1.27 -0.64
C ILE A 20 7.10 -2.00 0.51
N SER A 21 7.84 -2.23 1.58
CA SER A 21 7.27 -2.89 2.75
C SER A 21 6.47 -1.91 3.58
N THR A 22 5.63 -2.44 4.44
CA THR A 22 4.82 -1.61 5.33
C THR A 22 5.72 -0.73 6.19
N GLN A 23 6.78 -1.28 6.76
CA GLN A 23 7.64 -0.46 7.62
C GLN A 23 8.36 0.63 6.82
N GLU A 24 8.71 0.38 5.58
CA GLU A 24 9.31 1.42 4.75
C GLU A 24 8.32 2.56 4.51
N LEU A 25 7.10 2.21 4.19
CA LEU A 25 6.10 3.25 3.97
C LEU A 25 5.83 4.04 5.25
N LEU A 26 5.82 3.37 6.40
CA LEU A 26 5.58 4.08 7.65
C LEU A 26 6.65 5.13 7.92
N GLN A 27 7.89 4.89 7.50
CA GLN A 27 8.92 5.89 7.68
C GLN A 27 8.60 7.13 6.86
N ASP A 28 8.09 6.95 5.65
CA ASP A 28 7.67 8.10 4.84
C ASP A 28 6.47 8.78 5.46
N CYS A 29 5.55 8.02 6.00
CA CYS A 29 4.35 8.58 6.62
C CYS A 29 4.67 9.44 7.82
N LYS A 30 5.77 9.14 8.51
CA LYS A 30 6.12 9.92 9.69
C LYS A 30 6.71 11.26 9.32
N GLY A 31 6.99 11.41 8.05
CA GLY A 31 7.24 12.74 7.58
C GLY A 31 8.48 13.45 8.07
N ALA A 32 9.57 12.75 8.15
CA ALA A 32 10.80 13.40 8.56
C ALA A 32 11.08 14.64 7.74
N ASN A 33 10.62 14.73 6.54
CA ASN A 33 10.84 15.91 5.71
C ASN A 33 9.53 16.41 5.13
N GLY A 34 8.49 16.33 5.94
CA GLY A 34 7.19 16.78 5.45
C GLY A 34 6.65 15.84 4.39
N THR A 35 6.99 14.57 4.46
CA THR A 35 6.64 13.66 3.40
C THR A 35 5.31 12.96 3.62
N PHE A 36 4.50 13.42 4.56
CA PHE A 36 3.21 12.78 4.77
C PHE A 36 2.38 12.76 3.50
N ILE A 37 2.52 13.79 2.66
CA ILE A 37 1.76 13.83 1.42
C ILE A 37 2.13 12.65 0.50
N THR A 38 3.40 12.23 0.54
CA THR A 38 3.81 11.07 -0.25
C THR A 38 3.06 9.83 0.23
N CYS A 39 2.91 9.71 1.55
CA CYS A 39 2.17 8.60 2.12
C CYS A 39 0.70 8.65 1.68
N GLU A 40 0.11 9.84 1.69
CA GLU A 40 -1.28 10.00 1.24
C GLU A 40 -1.44 9.59 -0.21
N ILE A 41 -0.51 10.02 -1.07
CA ILE A 41 -0.59 9.70 -2.49
C ILE A 41 -0.40 8.21 -2.72
N TYR A 42 0.52 7.59 -1.97
CA TYR A 42 0.72 6.16 -2.11
C TYR A 42 -0.58 5.42 -1.77
N GLY A 43 -1.21 5.78 -0.67
CA GLY A 43 -2.47 5.16 -0.29
C GLY A 43 -3.57 5.38 -1.31
N GLN A 44 -3.64 6.59 -1.86
CA GLN A 44 -4.64 6.89 -2.88
C GLN A 44 -4.40 6.02 -4.12
N ALA A 45 -3.14 5.89 -4.53
CA ALA A 45 -2.82 5.10 -5.71
C ALA A 45 -3.18 3.62 -5.51
N VAL A 46 -2.96 3.10 -4.31
CA VAL A 46 -3.33 1.73 -4.02
C VAL A 46 -4.85 1.55 -4.17
N TYR A 47 -5.61 2.47 -3.60
CA TYR A 47 -7.07 2.38 -3.68
C TYR A 47 -7.55 2.56 -5.12
N ASP A 48 -6.96 3.50 -5.86
CA ASP A 48 -7.32 3.72 -7.25
C ASP A 48 -7.05 2.45 -8.06
N THR A 49 -5.93 1.81 -7.82
CA THR A 49 -5.59 0.59 -8.54
C THR A 49 -6.58 -0.52 -8.23
N TYR A 50 -6.97 -0.62 -6.95
CA TYR A 50 -8.00 -1.59 -6.57
C TYR A 50 -9.28 -1.33 -7.36
N LEU A 51 -9.69 -0.07 -7.45
CA LEU A 51 -10.94 0.26 -8.13
C LEU A 51 -10.93 -0.11 -9.60
N VAL A 52 -9.81 0.10 -10.28
CA VAL A 52 -9.77 -0.15 -11.72
C VAL A 52 -9.42 -1.58 -12.10
N THR A 53 -8.81 -2.33 -11.19
CA THR A 53 -8.39 -3.69 -11.54
C THR A 53 -9.35 -4.77 -11.06
N ARG A 54 -10.21 -4.47 -10.10
CA ARG A 54 -11.13 -5.48 -9.65
C ARG A 54 -12.22 -5.68 -10.72
N ASN A 55 -12.62 -6.90 -10.90
CA ASN A 55 -13.66 -7.23 -11.85
C ASN A 55 -14.92 -7.58 -11.07
N PRO A 56 -15.98 -6.80 -11.14
CA PRO A 56 -17.17 -7.04 -10.33
C PRO A 56 -17.78 -8.42 -10.52
N LYS A 57 -17.54 -9.04 -11.65
CA LYS A 57 -18.13 -10.35 -11.90
C LYS A 57 -17.27 -11.48 -11.37
N SER A 58 -15.97 -11.30 -11.29
CA SER A 58 -15.10 -12.38 -10.85
C SER A 58 -14.37 -12.07 -9.54
N ALA A 59 -14.43 -10.84 -9.09
CA ALA A 59 -13.73 -10.44 -7.85
C ALA A 59 -14.68 -9.55 -7.07
N PRO A 60 -15.39 -10.11 -6.11
CA PRO A 60 -16.36 -9.32 -5.34
C PRO A 60 -15.67 -8.17 -4.62
N GLU A 61 -16.42 -7.12 -4.37
CA GLU A 61 -15.91 -5.99 -3.65
C GLU A 61 -15.60 -6.35 -2.22
N PHE A 62 -14.54 -5.82 -1.69
CA PHE A 62 -14.27 -5.99 -0.26
C PHE A 62 -13.97 -4.64 0.42
N ILE A 63 -13.95 -3.55 -0.33
CA ILE A 63 -13.83 -2.20 0.22
C ILE A 63 -15.01 -1.39 -0.30
N CYS A 64 -15.86 -0.93 0.58
CA CYS A 64 -17.06 -0.20 0.20
C CYS A 64 -17.15 1.11 0.97
N VAL A 65 -16.62 2.15 0.37
CA VAL A 65 -16.63 3.48 1.01
C VAL A 65 -17.99 4.13 0.78
N LYS A 66 -18.61 4.56 1.86
CA LYS A 66 -19.92 5.21 1.78
C LYS A 66 -19.77 6.69 2.04
N GLN A 67 -20.65 7.46 1.44
CA GLN A 67 -20.65 8.90 1.66
C GLN A 67 -21.49 9.25 2.89
N PRO A 68 -21.09 10.27 3.64
CA PRO A 68 -19.90 11.10 3.40
C PRO A 68 -18.64 10.36 3.84
N ALA A 69 -17.64 10.39 3.02
CA ALA A 69 -16.41 9.67 3.30
C ALA A 69 -15.45 10.56 4.10
N PRO A 70 -14.60 9.98 4.93
CA PRO A 70 -13.57 10.76 5.59
C PRO A 70 -12.56 11.24 4.56
N THR A 71 -11.75 12.21 4.94
CA THR A 71 -10.76 12.73 4.01
C THR A 71 -9.63 11.72 3.85
N ARG A 72 -8.92 11.83 2.74
CA ARG A 72 -7.78 10.96 2.50
C ARG A 72 -6.77 11.06 3.63
N LYS A 73 -6.51 12.29 4.09
CA LYS A 73 -5.55 12.49 5.17
C LYS A 73 -5.97 11.74 6.43
N GLU A 74 -7.24 11.84 6.79
CA GLU A 74 -7.74 11.15 7.97
C GLU A 74 -7.58 9.64 7.86
N VAL A 75 -7.90 9.09 6.69
CA VAL A 75 -7.81 7.66 6.49
C VAL A 75 -6.36 7.19 6.61
N ILE A 76 -5.44 7.94 6.01
CA ILE A 76 -4.04 7.54 6.06
C ILE A 76 -3.48 7.69 7.47
N GLN A 77 -3.90 8.71 8.22
CA GLN A 77 -3.47 8.83 9.61
C GLN A 77 -3.93 7.62 10.43
N GLU A 78 -5.14 7.15 10.17
CA GLU A 78 -5.64 5.97 10.87
C GLU A 78 -4.88 4.72 10.44
N TYR A 79 -4.54 4.63 9.15
CA TYR A 79 -3.75 3.51 8.66
C TYR A 79 -2.40 3.45 9.39
N VAL A 80 -1.76 4.60 9.55
CA VAL A 80 -0.46 4.63 10.22
C VAL A 80 -0.59 4.09 11.65
N LYS A 81 -1.61 4.52 12.37
CA LYS A 81 -1.81 4.04 13.72
C LYS A 81 -2.07 2.55 13.75
N TRP A 82 -2.89 2.08 12.83
CA TRP A 82 -3.20 0.67 12.76
C TRP A 82 -1.95 -0.16 12.45
N ALA A 83 -1.15 0.30 11.49
CA ALA A 83 0.03 -0.45 11.09
C ALA A 83 1.08 -0.46 12.21
N GLU A 84 1.21 0.64 12.93
CA GLU A 84 2.14 0.69 14.05
C GLU A 84 1.71 -0.23 15.18
N ALA A 85 0.42 -0.47 15.32
CA ALA A 85 -0.08 -1.37 16.34
C ALA A 85 -0.06 -2.82 15.90
N ASN A 86 0.17 -3.07 14.62
CA ASN A 86 0.15 -4.43 14.07
C ASN A 86 1.49 -4.77 13.46
N THR A 87 2.53 -4.74 14.28
CA THR A 87 3.90 -4.92 13.80
C THR A 87 4.16 -6.25 13.13
N LYS A 88 3.27 -7.21 13.32
CA LYS A 88 3.42 -8.49 12.63
C LYS A 88 3.34 -8.34 11.12
N TYR A 89 2.83 -7.21 10.64
CA TYR A 89 2.74 -6.97 9.22
C TYR A 89 3.87 -6.08 8.69
N ALA A 90 4.86 -5.77 9.50
CA ALA A 90 5.89 -4.79 9.13
C ALA A 90 6.62 -5.12 7.84
N THR A 91 6.85 -6.40 7.57
CA THR A 91 7.58 -6.80 6.37
C THR A 91 6.65 -7.14 5.20
N GLU A 92 5.34 -7.06 5.39
CA GLU A 92 4.40 -7.32 4.32
C GLU A 92 4.39 -6.14 3.34
N PRO A 93 4.04 -6.37 2.09
CA PRO A 93 3.96 -5.24 1.14
C PRO A 93 3.00 -4.16 1.65
N ALA A 94 3.42 -2.92 1.53
CA ALA A 94 2.60 -1.81 2.00
C ALA A 94 1.23 -1.78 1.30
N ALA A 95 1.22 -2.07 0.00
CA ALA A 95 -0.05 -2.06 -0.73
C ALA A 95 -1.02 -3.10 -0.16
N ASP A 96 -0.49 -4.25 0.26
CA ASP A 96 -1.34 -5.28 0.82
C ASP A 96 -1.92 -4.85 2.17
N THR A 97 -1.10 -4.25 3.03
CA THR A 97 -1.60 -3.84 4.34
C THR A 97 -2.55 -2.67 4.23
N ILE A 98 -2.36 -1.79 3.24
CA ILE A 98 -3.31 -0.71 3.02
C ILE A 98 -4.67 -1.30 2.62
N LEU A 99 -4.68 -2.26 1.70
CA LEU A 99 -5.94 -2.87 1.30
C LEU A 99 -6.59 -3.62 2.46
N ARG A 100 -5.79 -4.30 3.27
CA ARG A 100 -6.30 -5.00 4.44
C ARG A 100 -6.94 -4.01 5.42
N PHE A 101 -6.27 -2.89 5.65
CA PHE A 101 -6.80 -1.86 6.54
C PHE A 101 -8.11 -1.28 5.99
N LEU A 102 -8.12 -0.98 4.69
CA LEU A 102 -9.31 -0.40 4.10
C LEU A 102 -10.50 -1.37 4.13
N ALA A 103 -10.23 -2.65 3.93
CA ALA A 103 -11.30 -3.64 3.99
C ALA A 103 -11.90 -3.71 5.40
N GLY A 104 -11.09 -3.54 6.42
CA GLY A 104 -11.59 -3.54 7.78
C GLY A 104 -12.33 -2.27 8.15
N LYS A 105 -11.87 -1.14 7.60
CA LYS A 105 -12.50 0.14 7.91
C LYS A 105 -13.78 0.37 7.12
N PHE A 106 -13.80 -0.08 5.87
CA PHE A 106 -14.94 0.12 4.98
C PHE A 106 -15.45 -1.22 4.47
N PRO A 107 -15.94 -2.07 5.36
CA PRO A 107 -16.39 -3.39 4.90
C PRO A 107 -17.63 -3.26 4.03
N CYS A 108 -17.76 -4.18 3.10
CA CYS A 108 -18.96 -4.23 2.28
C CYS A 108 -20.02 -4.99 3.07
N GLY A 109 -21.18 -4.43 3.14
CA GLY A 109 -22.26 -5.05 3.88
C GLY A 109 -22.66 -6.35 3.23
N LYS A 110 -23.33 -7.16 3.98
CA LYS A 110 -23.74 -8.37 3.46
C LYS A 110 -24.95 -8.24 2.78
#